data_33f200c86586d6c2e66bf67c9b4b559d
#
_entry.id   33f200c86586d6c2e66bf67c9b4b559d
#
_cell.length_a   1.000
_cell.length_b   1.000
_cell.length_c   1.000
_cell.angle_alpha   90.00
_cell.angle_beta   90.00
_cell.angle_gamma   90.00
#
_symmetry.space_group_name_H-M   'P 1'
#
loop_
_entity.id
_entity.type
_entity.pdbx_description
1 polymer ?
#
loop_
_entity_poly.entity_id
_entity_poly.type
_entity_poly.pdbx_seq_one_letter_code
_entity_poly.pdbx_strand_id
1 'polypeptide(L)'
;DVAWLKEAAEDWPADALVVVCNVAGGAVGREIDALLASLRRTAVHFHAGSECCDVRNGYAAPSQLGADRWAALVGARGLCRQDCIVVCAGTATTIDRLDADGRFVGGVILPGFDLMRSALAGNTAQLPLAEGELREMPTNTMDAIVSGCLNAQLGAIERLFSPLADMPGACCLMTGGAAPRLLPHLRVPVRHEENLILSGLVRYAN
;
A
#
# COMPACT_ATOMS: atom_id res chain seq x y z
N ASP A 1 18.03 -0.86 8.08
CA ASP A 1 18.55 -1.62 9.22
C ASP A 1 17.56 -2.75 9.55
N VAL A 2 18.03 -3.99 9.44
CA VAL A 2 17.25 -5.22 9.71
C VAL A 2 17.56 -5.82 11.10
N ALA A 3 18.24 -5.06 11.98
CA ALA A 3 18.69 -5.57 13.28
C ALA A 3 17.53 -6.08 14.15
N TRP A 4 16.38 -5.40 14.14
CA TRP A 4 15.17 -5.82 14.85
C TRP A 4 14.64 -7.19 14.41
N LEU A 5 14.85 -7.55 13.15
CA LEU A 5 14.40 -8.84 12.60
C LEU A 5 15.16 -10.00 13.23
N LYS A 6 16.43 -9.80 13.63
CA LYS A 6 17.23 -10.83 14.29
C LYS A 6 16.60 -11.24 15.63
N GLU A 7 16.28 -10.25 16.46
CA GLU A 7 15.64 -10.46 17.76
C GLU A 7 14.27 -11.16 17.60
N ALA A 8 13.44 -10.66 16.67
CA ALA A 8 12.14 -11.26 16.39
C ALA A 8 12.25 -12.72 15.85
N ALA A 9 13.31 -13.03 15.10
CA ALA A 9 13.47 -14.34 14.46
C ALA A 9 14.05 -15.42 15.40
N GLU A 10 14.58 -15.08 16.56
CA GLU A 10 15.11 -16.04 17.55
C GLU A 10 14.01 -16.96 18.10
N ASP A 11 12.80 -16.46 18.25
CA ASP A 11 11.66 -17.18 18.80
C ASP A 11 10.83 -17.94 17.76
N TRP A 12 11.19 -17.88 16.47
CA TRP A 12 10.41 -18.56 15.44
C TRP A 12 10.64 -20.09 15.48
N PRO A 13 9.59 -20.92 15.25
CA PRO A 13 9.75 -22.36 15.10
C PRO A 13 10.81 -22.72 14.06
N ALA A 14 11.55 -23.81 14.27
CA ALA A 14 12.65 -24.19 13.38
C ALA A 14 12.19 -24.49 11.95
N ASP A 15 10.95 -24.94 11.78
CA ASP A 15 10.29 -25.28 10.52
C ASP A 15 9.40 -24.15 9.97
N ALA A 16 9.44 -22.96 10.58
CA ALA A 16 8.64 -21.83 10.12
C ALA A 16 8.99 -21.44 8.68
N LEU A 17 7.99 -21.34 7.82
CA LEU A 17 8.11 -20.76 6.49
C LEU A 17 8.33 -19.25 6.61
N VAL A 18 9.42 -18.74 6.05
CA VAL A 18 9.72 -17.32 5.99
C VAL A 18 9.41 -16.80 4.59
N VAL A 19 8.39 -15.93 4.47
CA VAL A 19 8.04 -15.27 3.22
C VAL A 19 8.46 -13.80 3.29
N VAL A 20 9.23 -13.35 2.31
CA VAL A 20 9.76 -11.97 2.25
C VAL A 20 9.16 -11.23 1.07
N CYS A 21 8.52 -10.09 1.35
CA CYS A 21 8.09 -9.12 0.36
C CYS A 21 9.01 -7.89 0.47
N ASN A 22 9.95 -7.74 -0.46
CA ASN A 22 10.92 -6.66 -0.45
C ASN A 22 10.72 -5.72 -1.64
N VAL A 23 10.42 -4.46 -1.36
CA VAL A 23 10.36 -3.35 -2.33
C VAL A 23 11.36 -2.22 -1.99
N ALA A 24 12.22 -2.44 -0.97
CA ALA A 24 13.24 -1.47 -0.55
C ALA A 24 14.56 -1.61 -1.33
N GLY A 25 14.60 -2.48 -2.34
CA GLY A 25 15.74 -2.66 -3.22
C GLY A 25 16.67 -3.81 -2.83
N GLY A 26 17.61 -4.15 -3.74
CA GLY A 26 18.44 -5.33 -3.62
C GLY A 26 19.44 -5.31 -2.45
N ALA A 27 19.84 -4.13 -1.95
CA ALA A 27 20.73 -4.03 -0.78
C ALA A 27 20.02 -4.59 0.46
N VAL A 28 18.79 -4.14 0.73
CA VAL A 28 17.98 -4.61 1.87
C VAL A 28 17.65 -6.11 1.71
N GLY A 29 17.36 -6.57 0.50
CA GLY A 29 17.16 -8.00 0.24
C GLY A 29 18.36 -8.85 0.66
N ARG A 30 19.58 -8.45 0.27
CA ARG A 30 20.80 -9.15 0.66
C ARG A 30 21.06 -9.14 2.17
N GLU A 31 20.73 -8.03 2.86
CA GLU A 31 20.85 -7.97 4.33
C GLU A 31 19.88 -8.95 5.00
N ILE A 32 18.65 -9.05 4.52
CA ILE A 32 17.66 -10.02 5.01
C ILE A 32 18.15 -11.44 4.77
N ASP A 33 18.62 -11.76 3.57
CA ASP A 33 19.10 -13.10 3.23
C ASP A 33 20.31 -13.50 4.07
N ALA A 34 21.27 -12.60 4.26
CA ALA A 34 22.44 -12.84 5.09
C ALA A 34 22.06 -13.10 6.56
N LEU A 35 21.11 -12.32 7.08
CA LEU A 35 20.57 -12.51 8.42
C LEU A 35 19.90 -13.88 8.56
N LEU A 36 18.98 -14.24 7.66
CA LEU A 36 18.27 -15.51 7.70
C LEU A 36 19.25 -16.69 7.57
N ALA A 37 20.26 -16.58 6.71
CA ALA A 37 21.32 -17.60 6.61
C ALA A 37 22.09 -17.76 7.93
N SER A 38 22.39 -16.69 8.66
CA SER A 38 23.03 -16.75 9.97
C SER A 38 22.19 -17.49 11.02
N LEU A 39 20.87 -17.47 10.86
CA LEU A 39 19.89 -18.18 11.68
C LEU A 39 19.55 -19.57 11.12
N ARG A 40 20.30 -20.05 10.09
CA ARG A 40 20.05 -21.30 9.37
C ARG A 40 18.64 -21.41 8.79
N ARG A 41 18.11 -20.27 8.27
CA ARG A 41 16.80 -20.17 7.65
C ARG A 41 16.94 -19.73 6.19
N THR A 42 15.95 -20.06 5.41
CA THR A 42 15.82 -19.61 4.01
C THR A 42 14.52 -18.88 3.83
N ALA A 43 14.51 -17.87 2.96
CA ALA A 43 13.32 -17.13 2.61
C ALA A 43 12.75 -17.60 1.28
N VAL A 44 11.42 -17.57 1.18
CA VAL A 44 10.70 -17.52 -0.10
C VAL A 44 10.44 -16.06 -0.43
N HIS A 45 11.04 -15.57 -1.50
CA HIS A 45 10.82 -14.19 -1.95
C HIS A 45 9.52 -14.09 -2.75
N PHE A 46 8.59 -13.30 -2.23
CA PHE A 46 7.33 -13.06 -2.89
C PHE A 46 7.49 -12.02 -3.99
N HIS A 47 7.07 -12.37 -5.21
CA HIS A 47 7.12 -11.51 -6.39
C HIS A 47 5.77 -11.52 -7.10
N ALA A 48 5.49 -10.46 -7.87
CA ALA A 48 4.30 -10.42 -8.70
C ALA A 48 4.46 -11.40 -9.87
N GLY A 49 3.44 -12.22 -10.06
CA GLY A 49 3.29 -13.16 -11.16
C GLY A 49 2.04 -12.86 -11.99
N SER A 50 1.72 -13.78 -12.92
CA SER A 50 0.52 -13.71 -13.74
C SER A 50 -0.76 -13.96 -12.94
N GLU A 51 -0.69 -14.85 -11.95
CA GLU A 51 -1.81 -15.18 -11.06
C GLU A 51 -1.31 -15.67 -9.69
N CYS A 52 -2.11 -15.47 -8.66
CA CYS A 52 -1.88 -15.95 -7.29
C CYS A 52 -3.18 -15.89 -6.50
N CYS A 53 -3.56 -16.97 -5.81
CA CYS A 53 -4.68 -17.01 -4.84
C CYS A 53 -5.99 -16.38 -5.37
N ASP A 54 -6.45 -16.80 -6.54
CA ASP A 54 -7.64 -16.27 -7.23
C ASP A 54 -7.51 -14.79 -7.67
N VAL A 55 -6.29 -14.27 -7.79
CA VAL A 55 -6.02 -12.96 -8.38
C VAL A 55 -5.23 -13.14 -9.67
N ARG A 56 -5.69 -12.51 -10.74
CA ARG A 56 -5.02 -12.46 -12.05
C ARG A 56 -4.45 -11.06 -12.30
N ASN A 57 -3.19 -11.01 -12.68
CA ASN A 57 -2.50 -9.76 -12.94
C ASN A 57 -2.86 -9.21 -14.33
N GLY A 58 -3.38 -7.98 -14.39
CA GLY A 58 -3.76 -7.31 -15.61
C GLY A 58 -2.66 -6.51 -16.30
N TYR A 59 -1.44 -6.45 -15.73
CA TYR A 59 -0.32 -5.79 -16.38
C TYR A 59 0.14 -6.58 -17.61
N ALA A 60 0.52 -5.88 -18.66
CA ALA A 60 1.11 -6.49 -19.86
C ALA A 60 2.41 -7.27 -19.54
N ALA A 61 3.19 -6.79 -18.59
CA ALA A 61 4.34 -7.48 -18.02
C ALA A 61 4.12 -7.64 -16.49
N PRO A 62 3.61 -8.79 -16.04
CA PRO A 62 3.24 -9.02 -14.62
C PRO A 62 4.36 -8.72 -13.63
N SER A 63 5.60 -9.00 -13.97
CA SER A 63 6.79 -8.76 -13.13
C SER A 63 7.09 -7.28 -12.86
N GLN A 64 6.47 -6.35 -13.58
CA GLN A 64 6.61 -4.91 -13.33
C GLN A 64 5.74 -4.42 -12.17
N LEU A 65 4.75 -5.21 -11.73
CA LEU A 65 3.94 -4.85 -10.56
C LEU A 65 4.77 -5.01 -9.28
N GLY A 66 4.76 -4.00 -8.42
CA GLY A 66 5.41 -4.08 -7.12
C GLY A 66 4.88 -5.24 -6.27
N ALA A 67 5.78 -5.95 -5.61
CA ALA A 67 5.41 -7.11 -4.79
C ALA A 67 4.45 -6.74 -3.64
N ASP A 68 4.60 -5.56 -3.05
CA ASP A 68 3.72 -5.02 -2.01
C ASP A 68 2.29 -4.79 -2.53
N ARG A 69 2.14 -4.20 -3.73
CA ARG A 69 0.84 -4.02 -4.37
C ARG A 69 0.20 -5.36 -4.70
N TRP A 70 1.00 -6.30 -5.22
CA TRP A 70 0.54 -7.64 -5.53
C TRP A 70 0.06 -8.38 -4.27
N ALA A 71 0.82 -8.32 -3.17
CA ALA A 71 0.41 -8.88 -1.89
C ALA A 71 -0.87 -8.24 -1.34
N ALA A 72 -1.00 -6.90 -1.44
CA ALA A 72 -2.21 -6.20 -1.03
C ALA A 72 -3.45 -6.65 -1.83
N LEU A 73 -3.32 -6.85 -3.15
CA LEU A 73 -4.40 -7.38 -4.00
C LEU A 73 -4.79 -8.82 -3.61
N VAL A 74 -3.80 -9.67 -3.33
CA VAL A 74 -4.04 -11.05 -2.84
C VAL A 74 -4.75 -11.03 -1.48
N GLY A 75 -4.35 -10.15 -0.57
CA GLY A 75 -5.02 -9.93 0.70
C GLY A 75 -6.46 -9.44 0.53
N ALA A 76 -6.65 -8.44 -0.31
CA ALA A 76 -7.96 -7.87 -0.62
C ALA A 76 -8.93 -8.90 -1.17
N ARG A 77 -8.48 -9.79 -2.07
CA ARG A 77 -9.28 -10.89 -2.61
C ARG A 77 -9.78 -11.86 -1.55
N GLY A 78 -9.02 -12.03 -0.46
CA GLY A 78 -9.45 -12.82 0.70
C GLY A 78 -10.58 -12.18 1.50
N LEU A 79 -10.69 -10.86 1.47
CA LEU A 79 -11.63 -10.06 2.28
C LEU A 79 -12.85 -9.57 1.50
N CYS A 80 -12.71 -9.40 0.18
CA CYS A 80 -13.75 -8.85 -0.69
C CYS A 80 -13.80 -9.64 -2.00
N ARG A 81 -15.01 -10.05 -2.40
CA ARG A 81 -15.27 -10.75 -3.65
C ARG A 81 -15.99 -9.87 -4.67
N GLN A 82 -16.36 -8.66 -4.31
CA GLN A 82 -16.95 -7.64 -5.16
C GLN A 82 -15.87 -6.78 -5.81
N ASP A 83 -16.28 -5.93 -6.76
CA ASP A 83 -15.41 -4.88 -7.28
C ASP A 83 -14.92 -3.98 -6.15
N CYS A 84 -13.63 -3.71 -6.11
CA CYS A 84 -13.06 -2.84 -5.09
C CYS A 84 -11.84 -2.06 -5.62
N ILE A 85 -11.52 -0.98 -4.92
CA ILE A 85 -10.19 -0.39 -5.00
C ILE A 85 -9.39 -0.75 -3.74
N VAL A 86 -8.11 -1.01 -3.94
CA VAL A 86 -7.14 -1.30 -2.88
C VAL A 86 -6.20 -0.11 -2.79
N VAL A 87 -6.18 0.55 -1.64
CA VAL A 87 -5.38 1.75 -1.39
C VAL A 87 -4.30 1.44 -0.36
N CYS A 88 -3.03 1.59 -0.76
CA CYS A 88 -1.90 1.53 0.16
C CYS A 88 -1.37 2.94 0.35
N ALA A 89 -1.68 3.57 1.49
CA ALA A 89 -1.31 4.94 1.83
C ALA A 89 -0.01 4.96 2.66
N GLY A 90 1.12 5.07 1.98
CA GLY A 90 2.46 5.09 2.57
C GLY A 90 3.31 6.26 2.08
N THR A 91 4.62 6.06 1.90
CA THR A 91 5.54 7.02 1.25
C THR A 91 5.07 7.36 -0.16
N ALA A 92 4.64 6.36 -0.92
CA ALA A 92 3.77 6.52 -2.08
C ALA A 92 2.36 6.08 -1.71
N THR A 93 1.35 6.65 -2.35
CA THR A 93 -0.01 6.13 -2.30
C THR A 93 -0.28 5.40 -3.60
N THR A 94 -0.69 4.13 -3.51
CA THR A 94 -1.14 3.35 -4.66
C THR A 94 -2.63 3.13 -4.57
N ILE A 95 -3.31 3.13 -5.71
CA ILE A 95 -4.75 2.88 -5.81
C ILE A 95 -4.94 1.88 -6.94
N ASP A 96 -5.32 0.67 -6.60
CA ASP A 96 -5.39 -0.49 -7.47
C ASP A 96 -6.82 -1.00 -7.59
N ARG A 97 -7.32 -1.23 -8.81
CA ARG A 97 -8.65 -1.79 -9.02
C ARG A 97 -8.60 -3.30 -9.16
N LEU A 98 -9.36 -3.99 -8.32
CA LEU A 98 -9.61 -5.43 -8.38
C LEU A 98 -11.10 -5.65 -8.68
N ASP A 99 -11.42 -6.36 -9.78
CA ASP A 99 -12.78 -6.67 -10.12
C ASP A 99 -13.33 -7.91 -9.38
N ALA A 100 -14.64 -8.13 -9.48
CA ALA A 100 -15.32 -9.24 -8.84
C ALA A 100 -14.83 -10.63 -9.31
N ASP A 101 -14.25 -10.72 -10.52
CA ASP A 101 -13.66 -11.95 -11.06
C ASP A 101 -12.21 -12.18 -10.57
N GLY A 102 -11.69 -11.30 -9.73
CA GLY A 102 -10.33 -11.38 -9.21
C GLY A 102 -9.25 -10.88 -10.19
N ARG A 103 -9.63 -10.08 -11.19
CA ARG A 103 -8.64 -9.48 -12.09
C ARG A 103 -8.18 -8.14 -11.54
N PHE A 104 -6.89 -7.99 -11.34
CA PHE A 104 -6.26 -6.68 -11.20
C PHE A 104 -6.35 -5.94 -12.54
N VAL A 105 -7.20 -4.93 -12.62
CA VAL A 105 -7.50 -4.19 -13.85
C VAL A 105 -6.41 -3.18 -14.18
N GLY A 106 -5.76 -2.66 -13.14
CA GLY A 106 -4.74 -1.63 -13.22
C GLY A 106 -4.83 -0.68 -12.03
N GLY A 107 -3.90 0.24 -11.93
CA GLY A 107 -3.87 1.18 -10.83
C GLY A 107 -2.93 2.34 -11.09
N VAL A 108 -2.87 3.26 -10.13
CA VAL A 108 -2.02 4.45 -10.17
C VAL A 108 -1.10 4.51 -8.96
N ILE A 109 0.00 5.23 -9.12
CA ILE A 109 0.95 5.55 -8.06
C ILE A 109 1.07 7.06 -8.00
N LEU A 110 0.94 7.62 -6.81
CA LEU A 110 1.14 9.05 -6.57
C LEU A 110 2.03 9.24 -5.33
N PRO A 111 2.70 10.39 -5.18
CA PRO A 111 3.44 10.67 -3.96
C PRO A 111 2.49 10.61 -2.76
N GLY A 112 2.90 9.98 -1.66
CA GLY A 112 2.11 9.97 -0.43
C GLY A 112 2.05 11.35 0.22
N PHE A 113 1.17 11.50 1.20
CA PHE A 113 0.89 12.79 1.85
C PHE A 113 2.16 13.49 2.37
N ASP A 114 3.00 12.78 3.13
CA ASP A 114 4.21 13.38 3.69
C ASP A 114 5.28 13.68 2.62
N LEU A 115 5.35 12.86 1.57
CA LEU A 115 6.24 13.11 0.44
C LEU A 115 5.79 14.36 -0.34
N MET A 116 4.49 14.58 -0.54
CA MET A 116 3.97 15.80 -1.16
C MET A 116 4.35 17.04 -0.38
N ARG A 117 4.16 17.04 0.96
CA ARG A 117 4.54 18.16 1.83
C ARG A 117 6.04 18.43 1.79
N SER A 118 6.85 17.36 1.91
CA SER A 118 8.30 17.46 1.86
C SER A 118 8.80 17.97 0.51
N ALA A 119 8.18 17.57 -0.59
CA ALA A 119 8.52 18.04 -1.92
C ALA A 119 8.27 19.56 -2.07
N LEU A 120 7.17 20.08 -1.51
CA LEU A 120 6.90 21.51 -1.50
C LEU A 120 7.93 22.27 -0.65
N ALA A 121 8.25 21.79 0.54
CA ALA A 121 9.25 22.41 1.41
C ALA A 121 10.67 22.38 0.81
N GLY A 122 11.05 21.27 0.17
CA GLY A 122 12.39 21.10 -0.39
C GLY A 122 12.64 21.77 -1.74
N ASN A 123 11.59 22.04 -2.52
CA ASN A 123 11.71 22.57 -3.89
C ASN A 123 11.17 23.99 -4.06
N THR A 124 10.79 24.68 -2.96
CA THR A 124 10.36 26.07 -3.00
C THR A 124 11.13 26.89 -1.98
N ALA A 125 11.53 28.10 -2.36
CA ALA A 125 12.40 28.94 -1.55
C ALA A 125 11.75 29.45 -0.24
N GLN A 126 10.42 29.38 -0.11
CA GLN A 126 9.68 30.05 0.96
C GLN A 126 8.62 29.17 1.65
N LEU A 127 8.38 27.93 1.18
CA LEU A 127 7.38 27.07 1.81
C LEU A 127 8.04 26.22 2.91
N PRO A 128 7.56 26.28 4.15
CA PRO A 128 8.05 25.44 5.24
C PRO A 128 7.49 24.01 5.12
N LEU A 129 8.07 23.09 5.87
CA LEU A 129 7.42 21.79 6.13
C LEU A 129 6.15 22.06 6.96
N ALA A 130 5.01 22.05 6.30
CA ALA A 130 3.76 22.53 6.87
C ALA A 130 3.21 21.59 7.95
N GLU A 131 2.86 22.17 9.08
CA GLU A 131 2.03 21.58 10.15
C GLU A 131 0.75 22.41 10.23
N GLY A 132 -0.24 22.07 9.40
CA GLY A 132 -1.51 22.77 9.29
C GLY A 132 -2.68 21.78 9.40
N GLU A 133 -3.87 22.32 9.35
CA GLU A 133 -5.12 21.56 9.40
C GLU A 133 -5.83 21.54 8.05
N LEU A 134 -6.63 20.49 7.82
CA LEU A 134 -7.53 20.47 6.66
C LEU A 134 -8.61 21.55 6.82
N ARG A 135 -8.68 22.44 5.85
CA ARG A 135 -9.71 23.48 5.73
C ARG A 135 -10.34 23.42 4.35
N GLU A 136 -11.61 23.71 4.25
CA GLU A 136 -12.31 23.77 2.96
C GLU A 136 -11.68 24.85 2.06
N MET A 137 -11.51 26.05 2.59
CA MET A 137 -10.84 27.18 1.94
C MET A 137 -9.81 27.78 2.91
N PRO A 138 -8.55 27.34 2.87
CA PRO A 138 -7.50 27.84 3.76
C PRO A 138 -7.18 29.33 3.52
N THR A 139 -6.93 30.05 4.60
CA THR A 139 -6.54 31.48 4.55
C THR A 139 -5.11 31.72 5.02
N ASN A 140 -4.33 30.66 5.22
CA ASN A 140 -2.90 30.72 5.53
C ASN A 140 -2.14 29.63 4.78
N THR A 141 -0.84 29.80 4.62
CA THR A 141 0.02 28.90 3.83
C THR A 141 0.12 27.48 4.41
N MET A 142 0.16 27.33 5.73
CA MET A 142 0.30 26.03 6.38
C MET A 142 -0.92 25.14 6.10
N ASP A 143 -2.11 25.67 6.36
CA ASP A 143 -3.36 24.98 6.07
C ASP A 143 -3.56 24.77 4.55
N ALA A 144 -3.12 25.72 3.71
CA ALA A 144 -3.22 25.58 2.26
C ALA A 144 -2.38 24.40 1.74
N ILE A 145 -1.16 24.23 2.23
CA ILE A 145 -0.30 23.07 1.86
C ILE A 145 -0.94 21.76 2.33
N VAL A 146 -1.33 21.69 3.61
CA VAL A 146 -1.93 20.46 4.18
C VAL A 146 -3.23 20.11 3.47
N SER A 147 -4.12 21.10 3.29
CA SER A 147 -5.40 20.90 2.59
C SER A 147 -5.20 20.48 1.14
N GLY A 148 -4.24 21.10 0.44
CA GLY A 148 -3.92 20.74 -0.94
C GLY A 148 -3.42 19.31 -1.08
N CYS A 149 -2.48 18.88 -0.22
CA CYS A 149 -1.96 17.52 -0.22
C CYS A 149 -3.04 16.48 0.14
N LEU A 150 -3.88 16.76 1.15
CA LEU A 150 -4.99 15.87 1.51
C LEU A 150 -6.02 15.78 0.39
N ASN A 151 -6.46 16.91 -0.17
CA ASN A 151 -7.43 16.91 -1.27
C ASN A 151 -6.91 16.20 -2.53
N ALA A 152 -5.60 16.26 -2.80
CA ALA A 152 -5.01 15.49 -3.91
C ALA A 152 -5.14 13.97 -3.68
N GLN A 153 -4.91 13.50 -2.45
CA GLN A 153 -5.07 12.08 -2.08
C GLN A 153 -6.53 11.66 -2.13
N LEU A 154 -7.39 12.40 -1.44
CA LEU A 154 -8.83 12.11 -1.34
C LEU A 154 -9.48 12.12 -2.73
N GLY A 155 -9.19 13.16 -3.52
CA GLY A 155 -9.73 13.30 -4.86
C GLY A 155 -9.29 12.18 -5.81
N ALA A 156 -8.04 11.70 -5.71
CA ALA A 156 -7.56 10.57 -6.48
C ALA A 156 -8.31 9.28 -6.12
N ILE A 157 -8.51 9.01 -4.82
CA ILE A 157 -9.23 7.84 -4.32
C ILE A 157 -10.70 7.88 -4.76
N GLU A 158 -11.38 8.99 -4.52
CA GLU A 158 -12.80 9.17 -4.87
C GLU A 158 -13.03 9.11 -6.38
N ARG A 159 -12.14 9.73 -7.19
CA ARG A 159 -12.19 9.65 -8.65
C ARG A 159 -12.06 8.22 -9.17
N LEU A 160 -11.14 7.43 -8.59
CA LEU A 160 -10.94 6.04 -9.03
C LEU A 160 -12.01 5.09 -8.49
N PHE A 161 -12.66 5.44 -7.39
CA PHE A 161 -13.83 4.72 -6.88
C PHE A 161 -15.11 5.04 -7.65
N SER A 162 -15.24 6.24 -8.20
CA SER A 162 -16.48 6.72 -8.87
C SER A 162 -17.10 5.72 -9.85
N PRO A 163 -16.35 4.99 -10.71
CA PRO A 163 -16.95 3.98 -11.60
C PRO A 163 -17.57 2.78 -10.87
N LEU A 164 -17.28 2.61 -9.60
CA LEU A 164 -17.78 1.52 -8.75
C LEU A 164 -18.94 1.96 -7.84
N ALA A 165 -19.23 3.26 -7.78
CA ALA A 165 -20.12 3.83 -6.78
C ALA A 165 -21.54 3.21 -6.77
N ASP A 166 -22.03 2.81 -7.94
CA ASP A 166 -23.36 2.21 -8.11
C ASP A 166 -23.31 0.66 -8.12
N MET A 167 -22.12 0.06 -7.95
CA MET A 167 -21.97 -1.39 -7.95
C MET A 167 -22.29 -1.96 -6.55
N PRO A 168 -23.21 -2.96 -6.44
CA PRO A 168 -23.57 -3.52 -5.15
C PRO A 168 -22.37 -4.13 -4.42
N GLY A 169 -22.13 -3.67 -3.17
CA GLY A 169 -21.06 -4.18 -2.32
C GLY A 169 -19.65 -3.72 -2.69
N ALA A 170 -19.51 -2.84 -3.68
CA ALA A 170 -18.23 -2.24 -4.01
C ALA A 170 -17.68 -1.43 -2.83
N CYS A 171 -16.37 -1.51 -2.59
CA CYS A 171 -15.74 -0.83 -1.46
C CYS A 171 -14.29 -0.42 -1.76
N CYS A 172 -13.78 0.47 -0.92
CA CYS A 172 -12.37 0.80 -0.83
C CYS A 172 -11.76 0.02 0.35
N LEU A 173 -10.76 -0.81 0.08
CA LEU A 173 -9.93 -1.42 1.12
C LEU A 173 -8.67 -0.56 1.27
N MET A 174 -8.44 -0.01 2.45
CA MET A 174 -7.34 0.91 2.71
C MET A 174 -6.38 0.36 3.76
N THR A 175 -5.09 0.47 3.48
CA THR A 175 -4.00 0.14 4.40
C THR A 175 -2.90 1.21 4.37
N GLY A 176 -1.92 1.08 5.26
CA GLY A 176 -0.73 1.93 5.30
C GLY A 176 -0.77 3.01 6.39
N GLY A 177 0.43 3.48 6.77
CA GLY A 177 0.60 4.37 7.92
C GLY A 177 -0.05 5.75 7.78
N ALA A 178 -0.35 6.21 6.55
CA ALA A 178 -1.07 7.46 6.31
C ALA A 178 -2.61 7.27 6.24
N ALA A 179 -3.12 6.03 6.24
CA ALA A 179 -4.55 5.75 6.19
C ALA A 179 -5.37 6.49 7.25
N PRO A 180 -4.97 6.55 8.55
CA PRO A 180 -5.72 7.26 9.57
C PRO A 180 -5.97 8.74 9.28
N ARG A 181 -5.09 9.38 8.49
CA ARG A 181 -5.27 10.79 8.07
C ARG A 181 -6.31 10.97 6.97
N LEU A 182 -6.50 9.95 6.12
CA LEU A 182 -7.39 10.02 4.96
C LEU A 182 -8.80 9.54 5.30
N LEU A 183 -8.90 8.49 6.10
CA LEU A 183 -10.16 7.81 6.44
C LEU A 183 -11.28 8.75 6.90
N PRO A 184 -11.06 9.73 7.80
CA PRO A 184 -12.13 10.61 8.28
C PRO A 184 -12.73 11.52 7.20
N HIS A 185 -12.07 11.66 6.07
CA HIS A 185 -12.42 12.64 5.02
C HIS A 185 -12.91 11.99 3.73
N LEU A 186 -12.82 10.66 3.61
CA LEU A 186 -13.29 9.93 2.43
C LEU A 186 -14.82 9.82 2.41
N ARG A 187 -15.39 10.02 1.22
CA ARG A 187 -16.84 9.96 0.97
C ARG A 187 -17.24 8.68 0.22
N VAL A 188 -16.46 7.62 0.38
CA VAL A 188 -16.71 6.32 -0.25
C VAL A 188 -16.83 5.23 0.82
N PRO A 189 -17.52 4.11 0.55
CA PRO A 189 -17.51 2.97 1.46
C PRO A 189 -16.07 2.46 1.64
N VAL A 190 -15.48 2.69 2.81
CA VAL A 190 -14.08 2.35 3.10
C VAL A 190 -13.99 1.39 4.28
N ARG A 191 -13.10 0.39 4.15
CA ARG A 191 -12.68 -0.51 5.23
C ARG A 191 -11.18 -0.35 5.44
N HIS A 192 -10.79 -0.09 6.68
CA HIS A 192 -9.39 -0.02 7.07
C HIS A 192 -8.89 -1.42 7.46
N GLU A 193 -7.82 -1.86 6.79
CA GLU A 193 -7.20 -3.16 7.00
C GLU A 193 -5.70 -2.95 7.26
N GLU A 194 -5.31 -2.89 8.53
CA GLU A 194 -3.93 -2.52 8.93
C GLU A 194 -2.86 -3.42 8.30
N ASN A 195 -3.12 -4.72 8.22
CA ASN A 195 -2.16 -5.74 7.81
C ASN A 195 -2.46 -6.35 6.45
N LEU A 196 -3.05 -5.60 5.52
CA LEU A 196 -3.54 -6.12 4.24
C LEU A 196 -2.44 -6.83 3.43
N ILE A 197 -1.24 -6.26 3.38
CA ILE A 197 -0.08 -6.86 2.70
C ILE A 197 0.32 -8.19 3.37
N LEU A 198 0.42 -8.20 4.70
CA LEU A 198 0.74 -9.41 5.45
C LEU A 198 -0.34 -10.49 5.28
N SER A 199 -1.61 -10.10 5.27
CA SER A 199 -2.72 -11.01 4.97
C SER A 199 -2.58 -11.66 3.59
N GLY A 200 -2.08 -10.92 2.61
CA GLY A 200 -1.76 -11.45 1.28
C GLY A 200 -0.62 -12.45 1.30
N LEU A 201 0.45 -12.19 2.05
CA LEU A 201 1.57 -13.11 2.20
C LEU A 201 1.18 -14.39 2.94
N VAL A 202 0.38 -14.27 4.01
CA VAL A 202 -0.17 -15.44 4.72
C VAL A 202 -1.03 -16.29 3.79
N ARG A 203 -1.84 -15.65 2.94
CA ARG A 203 -2.68 -16.36 1.97
C ARG A 203 -1.86 -17.04 0.87
N TYR A 204 -0.73 -16.47 0.49
CA TYR A 204 0.23 -17.08 -0.43
C TYR A 204 0.94 -18.30 0.18
N ALA A 205 1.20 -18.27 1.48
CA ALA A 205 1.94 -19.29 2.21
C ALA A 205 1.11 -20.56 2.51
N ASN A 206 -0.23 -20.46 2.48
CA ASN A 206 -1.19 -21.55 2.75
C ASN A 206 -1.70 -22.21 1.46
#